data_8b75755a4c01a2409134f9a7365f9cb8
#
_entry.id   8b75755a4c01a2409134f9a7365f9cb8
#
_cell.length_a   1.000
_cell.length_b   1.000
_cell.length_c   1.000
_cell.angle_alpha   90.00
_cell.angle_beta   90.00
_cell.angle_gamma   90.00
#
_symmetry.space_group_name_H-M   'P 1'
#
loop_
_entity.id
_entity.type
_entity.pdbx_description
1 polymer ?
#
loop_
_entity_poly.entity_id
_entity_poly.type
_entity_poly.pdbx_seq_one_letter_code
_entity_poly.pdbx_strand_id
1 'polypeptide(L)'
;GTDYPLKPGESCILAQAALNHQQELFNPNSPVDCSSAEFEFYNGFALTPDQSAVNMNIVYNDGTNELSIPFYLTSVFGGAYVLFQVPEDVDYRPWIGNKWQTVDLSSSSNTLYARVPVDYILDVVECGTKQSDLSGKRVPGFLDAGMTWVGGSYVGKSVARKMIGTRPDGSPIFQDTNNSTQ
;
A
#
# COMPACT_ATOMS: atom_id res chain seq x y z
N GLY A 1 12.68 -3.85 10.61
CA GLY A 1 12.53 -4.43 11.94
C GLY A 1 13.29 -5.73 12.08
N THR A 2 13.60 -6.06 13.31
CA THR A 2 14.33 -7.31 13.64
C THR A 2 13.39 -8.51 13.74
N ASP A 3 12.10 -8.30 13.93
CA ASP A 3 11.13 -9.35 14.21
C ASP A 3 10.70 -10.11 12.96
N TYR A 4 10.64 -9.41 11.83
CA TYR A 4 10.24 -9.97 10.53
C TYR A 4 11.24 -9.55 9.45
N PRO A 5 12.47 -10.09 9.47
CA PRO A 5 13.48 -9.71 8.48
C PRO A 5 13.12 -10.29 7.12
N LEU A 6 13.13 -9.44 6.11
CA LEU A 6 12.97 -9.83 4.71
C LEU A 6 14.38 -9.90 4.07
N LYS A 7 14.78 -11.06 3.57
CA LYS A 7 16.07 -11.22 2.92
C LYS A 7 16.03 -10.70 1.49
N PRO A 8 17.18 -10.36 0.90
CA PRO A 8 17.23 -9.98 -0.51
C PRO A 8 16.58 -11.04 -1.42
N GLY A 9 15.63 -10.60 -2.25
CA GLY A 9 14.89 -11.48 -3.16
C GLY A 9 13.65 -12.15 -2.58
N GLU A 10 13.42 -12.06 -1.27
CA GLU A 10 12.18 -12.49 -0.65
C GLU A 10 11.06 -11.44 -0.85
N SER A 11 9.83 -11.89 -0.76
CA SER A 11 8.63 -11.05 -0.78
C SER A 11 7.70 -11.44 0.35
N CYS A 12 6.86 -10.52 0.80
CA CYS A 12 5.77 -10.81 1.72
C CYS A 12 4.46 -10.26 1.19
N ILE A 13 3.36 -10.85 1.60
CA ILE A 13 2.02 -10.43 1.24
C ILE A 13 1.41 -9.67 2.41
N LEU A 14 0.97 -8.46 2.11
CA LEU A 14 0.20 -7.62 3.02
C LEU A 14 -1.25 -7.64 2.53
N ALA A 15 -2.13 -8.28 3.26
CA ALA A 15 -3.54 -8.40 2.88
C ALA A 15 -4.43 -7.49 3.73
N GLN A 16 -5.53 -7.05 3.19
CA GLN A 16 -6.59 -6.43 3.99
C GLN A 16 -7.16 -7.45 4.98
N ALA A 17 -7.38 -8.68 4.50
CA ALA A 17 -7.71 -9.84 5.30
C ALA A 17 -7.00 -11.05 4.70
N ALA A 18 -6.28 -11.80 5.53
CA ALA A 18 -5.49 -12.96 5.12
C ALA A 18 -6.36 -14.20 4.96
N LEU A 19 -7.31 -14.17 4.03
CA LEU A 19 -8.25 -15.25 3.76
C LEU A 19 -8.34 -15.57 2.26
N ASN A 20 -8.91 -16.72 1.96
CA ASN A 20 -9.18 -17.11 0.58
C ASN A 20 -10.41 -16.37 0.07
N HIS A 21 -10.21 -15.37 -0.77
CA HIS A 21 -11.28 -14.58 -1.39
C HIS A 21 -12.00 -15.33 -2.53
N GLN A 22 -11.54 -16.52 -2.92
CA GLN A 22 -12.14 -17.37 -3.95
C GLN A 22 -13.24 -18.28 -3.40
N GLN A 23 -13.59 -18.14 -2.11
CA GLN A 23 -14.70 -18.91 -1.51
C GLN A 23 -16.05 -18.37 -2.00
N GLU A 24 -17.04 -19.27 -2.04
CA GLU A 24 -18.43 -18.96 -2.47
C GLU A 24 -19.05 -17.79 -1.69
N LEU A 25 -18.70 -17.66 -0.40
CA LEU A 25 -19.16 -16.58 0.47
C LEU A 25 -18.73 -15.18 -0.03
N PHE A 26 -17.59 -15.09 -0.74
CA PHE A 26 -17.05 -13.82 -1.23
C PHE A 26 -17.24 -13.69 -2.74
N ASN A 27 -16.37 -14.30 -3.52
CA ASN A 27 -16.43 -14.32 -4.97
C ASN A 27 -15.60 -15.49 -5.54
N PRO A 28 -16.23 -16.59 -5.96
CA PRO A 28 -15.52 -17.75 -6.53
C PRO A 28 -14.64 -17.43 -7.73
N ASN A 29 -14.93 -16.32 -8.42
CA ASN A 29 -14.14 -15.85 -9.57
C ASN A 29 -13.08 -14.82 -9.18
N SER A 30 -12.83 -14.60 -7.89
CA SER A 30 -11.74 -13.73 -7.45
C SER A 30 -10.40 -14.26 -7.95
N PRO A 31 -9.52 -13.43 -8.52
CA PRO A 31 -8.18 -13.84 -8.92
C PRO A 31 -7.24 -14.04 -7.71
N VAL A 32 -7.70 -13.75 -6.49
CA VAL A 32 -6.84 -13.61 -5.32
C VAL A 32 -7.22 -14.61 -4.24
N ASP A 33 -6.20 -15.34 -3.76
CA ASP A 33 -6.20 -16.09 -2.50
C ASP A 33 -5.11 -15.48 -1.60
N CYS A 34 -5.51 -14.85 -0.51
CA CYS A 34 -4.60 -14.23 0.45
C CYS A 34 -4.45 -15.06 1.74
N SER A 35 -4.89 -16.32 1.75
CA SER A 35 -4.83 -17.16 2.96
C SER A 35 -3.41 -17.49 3.44
N SER A 36 -2.41 -17.26 2.59
CA SER A 36 -0.98 -17.41 2.91
C SER A 36 -0.27 -16.08 3.18
N ALA A 37 -1.02 -14.98 3.35
CA ALA A 37 -0.40 -13.70 3.65
C ALA A 37 0.30 -13.71 5.02
N GLU A 38 1.47 -13.10 5.09
CA GLU A 38 2.23 -12.97 6.33
C GLU A 38 1.64 -11.90 7.25
N PHE A 39 1.04 -10.86 6.66
CA PHE A 39 0.49 -9.73 7.40
C PHE A 39 -0.92 -9.39 6.96
N GLU A 40 -1.73 -8.91 7.92
CA GLU A 40 -3.06 -8.37 7.62
C GLU A 40 -3.34 -7.06 8.37
N PHE A 41 -4.33 -6.33 7.89
CA PHE A 41 -4.75 -5.04 8.46
C PHE A 41 -5.93 -5.20 9.42
N TYR A 42 -5.93 -6.24 10.24
CA TYR A 42 -6.94 -6.42 11.27
C TYR A 42 -6.64 -5.56 12.50
N ASN A 43 -7.64 -4.88 13.02
CA ASN A 43 -7.53 -3.99 14.16
C ASN A 43 -8.65 -4.18 15.21
N GLY A 44 -9.30 -5.36 15.21
CA GLY A 44 -10.40 -5.67 16.12
C GLY A 44 -11.76 -5.18 15.62
N PHE A 45 -11.83 -4.45 14.52
CA PHE A 45 -13.06 -3.92 13.93
C PHE A 45 -13.04 -4.14 12.41
N ALA A 46 -13.05 -5.38 11.99
CA ALA A 46 -13.01 -5.72 10.57
C ALA A 46 -14.35 -6.29 10.09
N LEU A 47 -14.59 -6.18 8.78
CA LEU A 47 -15.69 -6.85 8.11
C LEU A 47 -15.48 -8.37 8.04
N THR A 48 -14.28 -8.82 8.31
CA THR A 48 -13.86 -10.22 8.30
C THR A 48 -13.26 -10.59 9.65
N PRO A 49 -13.36 -11.85 10.06
CA PRO A 49 -12.72 -12.35 11.28
C PRO A 49 -11.19 -12.21 11.19
N ASP A 50 -10.55 -12.06 12.36
CA ASP A 50 -9.11 -12.16 12.53
C ASP A 50 -8.57 -13.49 12.00
N GLN A 51 -7.53 -13.44 11.20
CA GLN A 51 -6.87 -14.61 10.63
C GLN A 51 -5.57 -14.93 11.39
N SER A 52 -4.83 -15.93 10.95
CA SER A 52 -3.56 -16.32 11.57
C SER A 52 -2.36 -15.45 11.17
N ALA A 53 -2.54 -14.53 10.22
CA ALA A 53 -1.49 -13.60 9.81
C ALA A 53 -1.17 -12.58 10.92
N VAL A 54 -0.02 -11.96 10.82
CA VAL A 54 0.39 -10.93 11.80
C VAL A 54 -0.40 -9.66 11.58
N ASN A 55 -1.08 -9.19 12.62
CA ASN A 55 -1.84 -7.95 12.58
C ASN A 55 -0.91 -6.73 12.51
N MET A 56 -1.10 -5.88 11.51
CA MET A 56 -0.33 -4.66 11.34
C MET A 56 -0.83 -3.55 12.26
N ASN A 57 0.10 -2.81 12.85
CA ASN A 57 -0.22 -1.69 13.71
C ASN A 57 -0.53 -0.43 12.90
N ILE A 58 -1.56 0.28 13.27
CA ILE A 58 -1.86 1.62 12.76
C ILE A 58 -0.96 2.61 13.52
N VAL A 59 -0.09 3.32 12.80
CA VAL A 59 0.85 4.30 13.38
C VAL A 59 0.43 5.75 13.15
N TYR A 60 -0.50 5.99 12.24
CA TYR A 60 -1.03 7.31 11.96
C TYR A 60 -2.56 7.30 11.97
N ASN A 61 -3.10 8.30 12.66
CA ASN A 61 -4.50 8.62 12.69
C ASN A 61 -4.62 10.15 12.58
N ASP A 62 -5.60 10.66 11.86
CA ASP A 62 -5.80 12.10 11.65
C ASP A 62 -6.14 12.90 12.93
N GLY A 63 -6.25 12.21 14.08
CA GLY A 63 -6.49 12.81 15.39
C GLY A 63 -7.91 13.30 15.63
N THR A 64 -8.80 13.20 14.65
CA THR A 64 -10.20 13.63 14.78
C THR A 64 -11.08 12.55 15.39
N ASN A 65 -10.72 11.30 15.20
CA ASN A 65 -11.33 10.14 15.84
C ASN A 65 -10.28 9.06 15.99
N GLU A 66 -10.22 8.44 17.15
CA GLU A 66 -9.29 7.35 17.40
C GLU A 66 -9.45 6.18 16.44
N LEU A 67 -10.47 6.15 15.60
CA LEU A 67 -10.69 5.18 14.51
C LEU A 67 -11.80 5.67 13.60
N SER A 68 -11.61 6.75 12.87
CA SER A 68 -12.57 7.19 11.87
C SER A 68 -12.71 6.18 10.72
N ILE A 69 -11.68 5.37 10.50
CA ILE A 69 -11.70 4.20 9.62
C ILE A 69 -11.20 3.01 10.42
N PRO A 70 -12.11 2.17 10.96
CA PRO A 70 -11.74 1.05 11.82
C PRO A 70 -11.07 -0.10 11.07
N PHE A 71 -10.91 -0.02 9.76
CA PHE A 71 -10.26 -1.03 8.92
C PHE A 71 -9.57 -0.37 7.74
N TYR A 72 -8.49 -0.96 7.28
CA TYR A 72 -7.82 -0.54 6.07
C TYR A 72 -8.58 -1.03 4.84
N LEU A 73 -8.99 -0.09 4.00
CA LEU A 73 -9.55 -0.40 2.68
C LEU A 73 -8.67 0.21 1.60
N THR A 74 -8.19 -0.62 0.69
CA THR A 74 -7.58 -0.13 -0.54
C THR A 74 -8.64 0.57 -1.38
N SER A 75 -8.34 1.78 -1.85
CA SER A 75 -9.28 2.53 -2.65
C SER A 75 -9.51 1.85 -4.01
N VAL A 76 -10.77 1.60 -4.36
CA VAL A 76 -11.16 1.12 -5.70
C VAL A 76 -11.06 2.21 -6.77
N PHE A 77 -10.86 3.45 -6.36
CA PHE A 77 -10.71 4.61 -7.24
C PHE A 77 -9.25 4.99 -7.47
N GLY A 78 -8.33 4.18 -6.96
CA GLY A 78 -6.91 4.44 -7.00
C GLY A 78 -6.37 5.15 -5.76
N GLY A 79 -5.06 5.20 -5.66
CA GLY A 79 -4.35 5.81 -4.53
C GLY A 79 -2.86 5.61 -4.68
N ALA A 80 -2.08 6.29 -3.85
CA ALA A 80 -0.64 6.11 -3.79
C ALA A 80 -0.29 5.18 -2.62
N TYR A 81 0.58 4.22 -2.89
CA TYR A 81 1.17 3.32 -1.90
C TYR A 81 2.63 3.68 -1.76
N VAL A 82 3.04 3.99 -0.55
CA VAL A 82 4.40 4.45 -0.26
C VAL A 82 5.04 3.49 0.73
N LEU A 83 6.14 2.88 0.33
CA LEU A 83 7.01 2.13 1.23
C LEU A 83 8.08 3.08 1.74
N PHE A 84 8.20 3.21 3.05
CA PHE A 84 9.20 4.07 3.67
C PHE A 84 9.76 3.45 4.94
N GLN A 85 10.95 3.88 5.32
CA GLN A 85 11.63 3.45 6.52
C GLN A 85 11.98 4.64 7.38
N VAL A 86 11.50 4.65 8.61
CA VAL A 86 11.88 5.64 9.60
C VAL A 86 13.25 5.24 10.18
N PRO A 87 14.25 6.13 10.24
CA PRO A 87 15.51 5.86 10.93
C PRO A 87 15.30 5.44 12.38
N GLU A 88 16.16 4.57 12.90
CA GLU A 88 16.02 3.99 14.24
C GLU A 88 16.08 5.04 15.37
N ASP A 89 16.78 6.14 15.15
CA ASP A 89 16.92 7.26 16.08
C ASP A 89 15.79 8.29 15.98
N VAL A 90 14.84 8.10 15.07
CA VAL A 90 13.71 8.99 14.85
C VAL A 90 12.47 8.45 15.56
N ASP A 91 11.94 9.22 16.50
CA ASP A 91 10.65 8.93 17.10
C ASP A 91 9.50 9.26 16.11
N TYR A 92 8.82 8.22 15.59
CA TYR A 92 7.68 8.37 14.67
C TYR A 92 6.36 8.66 15.38
N ARG A 93 6.26 8.52 16.70
CA ARG A 93 5.04 8.78 17.48
C ARG A 93 4.51 10.20 17.29
N PRO A 94 5.32 11.25 17.05
CA PRO A 94 4.80 12.56 16.67
C PRO A 94 4.02 12.60 15.37
N TRP A 95 4.03 11.53 14.58
CA TRP A 95 3.16 11.40 13.42
C TRP A 95 1.69 11.20 13.80
N ILE A 96 1.44 10.72 15.00
CA ILE A 96 0.13 10.66 15.64
C ILE A 96 -0.32 12.07 16.09
N GLY A 97 0.60 13.04 16.09
CA GLY A 97 0.38 14.44 16.41
C GLY A 97 0.82 15.37 15.27
N ASN A 98 0.65 16.65 15.44
CA ASN A 98 0.67 17.69 14.39
C ASN A 98 1.97 17.89 13.59
N LYS A 99 3.10 17.31 13.96
CA LYS A 99 4.41 17.65 13.38
C LYS A 99 4.59 17.16 11.94
N TRP A 100 3.95 16.04 11.60
CA TRP A 100 4.11 15.35 10.31
C TRP A 100 2.81 15.33 9.50
N GLN A 101 1.95 16.32 9.73
CA GLN A 101 0.70 16.47 9.00
C GLN A 101 0.81 17.58 7.95
N THR A 102 0.06 17.44 6.89
CA THR A 102 -0.09 18.43 5.84
C THR A 102 -1.49 18.39 5.28
N VAL A 103 -1.93 19.47 4.68
CA VAL A 103 -3.12 19.50 3.86
C VAL A 103 -2.77 19.22 2.40
N ASP A 104 -3.72 18.70 1.64
CA ASP A 104 -3.57 18.59 0.19
C ASP A 104 -3.66 20.00 -0.42
N LEU A 105 -2.52 20.53 -0.84
CA LEU A 105 -2.43 21.87 -1.45
C LEU A 105 -3.13 21.98 -2.80
N SER A 106 -3.47 20.85 -3.43
CA SER A 106 -4.24 20.80 -4.69
C SER A 106 -5.76 20.85 -4.47
N SER A 107 -6.19 20.78 -3.22
CA SER A 107 -7.60 20.73 -2.81
C SER A 107 -7.96 21.87 -1.87
N SER A 108 -9.21 22.28 -1.87
CA SER A 108 -9.76 23.20 -0.86
C SER A 108 -10.13 22.50 0.46
N SER A 109 -9.89 21.21 0.56
CA SER A 109 -10.14 20.42 1.78
C SER A 109 -9.12 20.76 2.87
N ASN A 110 -9.59 20.84 4.11
CA ASN A 110 -8.74 20.95 5.29
C ASN A 110 -8.38 19.57 5.88
N THR A 111 -8.63 18.50 5.16
CA THR A 111 -8.27 17.15 5.60
C THR A 111 -6.76 17.04 5.78
N LEU A 112 -6.35 16.53 6.93
CA LEU A 112 -4.96 16.33 7.26
C LEU A 112 -4.48 14.95 6.76
N TYR A 113 -3.30 14.94 6.19
CA TYR A 113 -2.62 13.76 5.69
C TYR A 113 -1.27 13.57 6.39
N ALA A 114 -0.82 12.35 6.51
CA ALA A 114 0.53 12.07 6.97
C ALA A 114 1.56 12.63 5.98
N ARG A 115 2.55 13.35 6.50
CA ARG A 115 3.65 13.89 5.73
C ARG A 115 4.87 12.99 5.89
N VAL A 116 5.25 12.27 4.85
CA VAL A 116 6.43 11.42 4.84
C VAL A 116 7.62 12.21 4.27
N PRO A 117 8.75 12.35 4.99
CA PRO A 117 9.97 12.92 4.44
C PRO A 117 10.45 12.10 3.23
N VAL A 118 10.87 12.79 2.17
CA VAL A 118 11.31 12.13 0.93
C VAL A 118 12.48 11.19 1.17
N ASP A 119 13.42 11.58 2.04
CA ASP A 119 14.61 10.78 2.38
C ASP A 119 14.28 9.44 3.09
N TYR A 120 13.05 9.27 3.56
CA TYR A 120 12.60 8.02 4.17
C TYR A 120 11.91 7.09 3.17
N ILE A 121 11.56 7.58 1.98
CA ILE A 121 10.82 6.82 0.97
C ILE A 121 11.77 5.84 0.29
N LEU A 122 11.42 4.56 0.35
CA LEU A 122 12.13 3.49 -0.33
C LEU A 122 11.56 3.25 -1.73
N ASP A 123 10.23 3.28 -1.84
CA ASP A 123 9.53 3.04 -3.11
C ASP A 123 8.12 3.63 -3.04
N VAL A 124 7.56 3.94 -4.21
CA VAL A 124 6.19 4.45 -4.31
C VAL A 124 5.55 4.02 -5.63
N VAL A 125 4.27 3.70 -5.58
CA VAL A 125 3.46 3.46 -6.77
C VAL A 125 2.13 4.19 -6.64
N GLU A 126 1.73 4.89 -7.70
CA GLU A 126 0.41 5.48 -7.78
C GLU A 126 -0.48 4.68 -8.73
N CYS A 127 -1.67 4.34 -8.26
CA CYS A 127 -2.66 3.57 -8.98
C CYS A 127 -3.85 4.45 -9.35
N GLY A 128 -4.32 4.31 -10.57
CA GLY A 128 -5.58 4.89 -11.05
C GLY A 128 -6.53 3.80 -11.52
N THR A 129 -7.70 4.18 -11.99
CA THR A 129 -8.65 3.25 -12.60
C THR A 129 -8.43 3.11 -14.10
N LYS A 130 -7.99 4.16 -14.77
CA LYS A 130 -7.79 4.24 -16.21
C LYS A 130 -6.68 5.23 -16.58
N GLN A 131 -6.21 5.17 -17.79
CA GLN A 131 -5.12 6.00 -18.32
C GLN A 131 -5.36 7.52 -18.16
N SER A 132 -6.60 7.99 -18.30
CA SER A 132 -6.91 9.42 -18.16
C SER A 132 -6.67 9.96 -16.74
N ASP A 133 -6.58 9.09 -15.74
CA ASP A 133 -6.33 9.50 -14.36
C ASP A 133 -4.90 10.01 -14.16
N LEU A 134 -3.99 9.71 -15.09
CA LEU A 134 -2.61 10.22 -15.08
C LEU A 134 -2.54 11.76 -15.02
N SER A 135 -3.54 12.46 -15.56
CA SER A 135 -3.61 13.93 -15.47
C SER A 135 -3.83 14.45 -14.06
N GLY A 136 -4.37 13.61 -13.17
CA GLY A 136 -4.61 13.91 -11.75
C GLY A 136 -3.57 13.33 -10.80
N LYS A 137 -2.43 12.89 -11.34
CA LYS A 137 -1.33 12.31 -10.56
C LYS A 137 -0.85 13.25 -9.46
N ARG A 138 -0.66 12.71 -8.25
CA ARG A 138 -0.23 13.45 -7.04
C ARG A 138 1.19 13.16 -6.62
N VAL A 139 1.66 11.92 -6.84
CA VAL A 139 3.04 11.56 -6.52
C VAL A 139 3.99 12.36 -7.41
N PRO A 140 5.00 13.05 -6.84
CA PRO A 140 5.97 13.79 -7.63
C PRO A 140 6.71 12.91 -8.64
N GLY A 141 6.91 13.40 -9.86
CA GLY A 141 7.49 12.65 -10.95
C GLY A 141 8.93 12.16 -10.74
N PHE A 142 9.65 12.72 -9.78
CA PHE A 142 10.98 12.25 -9.42
C PHE A 142 10.95 10.99 -8.52
N LEU A 143 9.80 10.71 -7.89
CA LEU A 143 9.57 9.47 -7.12
C LEU A 143 8.95 8.39 -8.01
N ASP A 144 7.92 8.74 -8.76
CA ASP A 144 7.28 7.89 -9.76
C ASP A 144 6.78 8.76 -10.92
N ALA A 145 7.39 8.65 -12.07
CA ALA A 145 7.01 9.44 -13.25
C ALA A 145 5.70 8.95 -13.89
N GLY A 146 5.23 7.75 -13.53
CA GLY A 146 4.06 7.09 -14.07
C GLY A 146 2.90 6.96 -13.11
N MET A 147 1.92 6.20 -13.55
CA MET A 147 0.78 5.70 -12.78
C MET A 147 0.36 4.37 -13.39
N THR A 148 -0.02 3.42 -12.57
CA THR A 148 -0.51 2.13 -13.06
C THR A 148 -2.03 2.05 -13.01
N TRP A 149 -2.64 1.22 -13.87
CA TRP A 149 -4.09 1.00 -13.92
C TRP A 149 -4.43 -0.35 -14.53
N VAL A 150 -5.62 -0.86 -14.24
CA VAL A 150 -6.14 -2.14 -14.78
C VAL A 150 -7.31 -1.98 -15.75
N GLY A 151 -7.70 -0.73 -16.07
CA GLY A 151 -8.77 -0.41 -17.01
C GLY A 151 -10.13 -0.20 -16.37
N GLY A 152 -10.27 -0.32 -15.06
CA GLY A 152 -11.49 -0.07 -14.31
C GLY A 152 -11.49 -0.73 -12.94
N SER A 153 -12.44 -0.34 -12.10
CA SER A 153 -12.69 -1.00 -10.82
C SER A 153 -13.46 -2.32 -11.04
N TYR A 154 -13.26 -3.28 -10.15
CA TYR A 154 -13.96 -4.57 -10.14
C TYR A 154 -13.77 -5.43 -11.41
N VAL A 155 -12.67 -5.23 -12.14
CA VAL A 155 -12.39 -5.97 -13.38
C VAL A 155 -11.66 -7.31 -13.16
N GLY A 156 -11.40 -7.68 -11.91
CA GLY A 156 -10.70 -8.93 -11.56
C GLY A 156 -9.26 -8.99 -12.07
N LYS A 157 -8.60 -7.83 -12.17
CA LYS A 157 -7.21 -7.70 -12.64
C LYS A 157 -6.34 -7.06 -11.56
N SER A 158 -5.07 -7.41 -11.57
CA SER A 158 -4.03 -6.80 -10.76
C SER A 158 -2.90 -6.29 -11.64
N VAL A 159 -2.06 -5.44 -11.09
CA VAL A 159 -0.80 -5.02 -11.69
C VAL A 159 0.35 -5.70 -10.97
N ALA A 160 1.41 -5.97 -11.69
CA ALA A 160 2.65 -6.49 -11.13
C ALA A 160 3.83 -5.79 -11.79
N ARG A 161 4.94 -5.66 -11.02
CA ARG A 161 6.20 -5.16 -11.56
C ARG A 161 6.72 -6.16 -12.60
N LYS A 162 7.16 -5.66 -13.74
CA LYS A 162 7.64 -6.49 -14.84
C LYS A 162 8.93 -7.21 -14.45
N MET A 163 8.95 -8.52 -14.58
CA MET A 163 10.17 -9.32 -14.41
C MET A 163 11.04 -9.17 -15.66
N ILE A 164 12.31 -8.83 -15.47
CA ILE A 164 13.29 -8.61 -16.55
C ILE A 164 14.43 -9.64 -16.53
N GLY A 165 14.47 -10.51 -15.55
CA GLY A 165 15.48 -11.55 -15.41
C GLY A 165 15.34 -12.35 -14.13
N THR A 166 16.31 -13.24 -13.92
CA THR A 166 16.39 -14.09 -12.73
C THR A 166 17.83 -14.08 -12.21
N ARG A 167 18.00 -13.98 -10.90
CA ARG A 167 19.31 -14.07 -10.25
C ARG A 167 19.81 -15.51 -10.22
N PRO A 168 21.11 -15.73 -9.94
CA PRO A 168 21.68 -17.10 -9.85
C PRO A 168 21.01 -17.98 -8.79
N ASP A 169 20.42 -17.39 -7.75
CA ASP A 169 19.69 -18.08 -6.69
C ASP A 169 18.23 -18.41 -7.06
N GLY A 170 17.79 -18.06 -8.29
CA GLY A 170 16.43 -18.27 -8.78
C GLY A 170 15.46 -17.13 -8.46
N SER A 171 15.86 -16.14 -7.68
CA SER A 171 14.99 -15.00 -7.35
C SER A 171 14.77 -14.07 -8.56
N PRO A 172 13.57 -13.48 -8.70
CA PRO A 172 13.27 -12.59 -9.81
C PRO A 172 14.03 -11.26 -9.73
N ILE A 173 14.36 -10.73 -10.90
CA ILE A 173 14.79 -9.33 -11.06
C ILE A 173 13.64 -8.57 -11.66
N PHE A 174 13.11 -7.61 -10.92
CA PHE A 174 12.05 -6.74 -11.40
C PHE A 174 12.61 -5.46 -12.00
N GLN A 175 11.92 -4.96 -13.01
CA GLN A 175 12.22 -3.67 -13.60
C GLN A 175 11.94 -2.56 -12.58
N ASP A 176 12.88 -1.65 -12.43
CA ASP A 176 12.73 -0.44 -11.63
C ASP A 176 13.18 0.76 -12.46
N THR A 177 12.23 1.59 -12.84
CA THR A 177 12.44 2.75 -13.71
C THR A 177 11.95 4.04 -13.06
N ASN A 178 11.46 3.97 -11.82
CA ASN A 178 10.68 5.05 -11.20
C ASN A 178 9.58 5.57 -12.14
N ASN A 179 8.95 4.66 -12.88
CA ASN A 179 7.84 4.96 -13.79
C ASN A 179 6.88 3.75 -13.84
N SER A 180 5.85 3.80 -13.03
CA SER A 180 4.88 2.71 -12.89
C SER A 180 3.95 2.51 -14.09
N THR A 181 4.07 3.33 -15.15
CA THR A 181 3.38 3.13 -16.44
C THR A 181 4.07 2.09 -17.33
N GLN A 182 5.33 1.74 -17.09
CA GLN A 182 6.16 0.88 -17.95
C GLN A 182 6.07 -0.60 -17.62
#